data_3d5e7df0195256e056880134ba420c4a
#
_entry.id   3d5e7df0195256e056880134ba420c4a
#
_cell.length_a   1.000
_cell.length_b   1.000
_cell.length_c   1.000
_cell.angle_alpha   90.00
_cell.angle_beta   90.00
_cell.angle_gamma   90.00
#
_symmetry.space_group_name_H-M   'P 1'
#
loop_
_entity.id
_entity.type
_entity.pdbx_description
1 polymer ?
#
loop_
_entity_poly.entity_id
_entity_poly.type
_entity_poly.pdbx_seq_one_letter_code
_entity_poly.pdbx_strand_id
1 'polypeptide(L)'
;MKSVGVIAAILVVQGTTALAETGVAKYAGEFMSLGVGGRALGMGGAFVALANDVTAGYWNPAGLSQINYPQFTLMHDEQFGNLVNYDYGAVAIPFGSNSSLGISVIRLGADDIPNTQSAGINGVTFAPLFDPSDQNFRVDANKVTYFNAADWAFYFTYAKKQSESFSYGANVKIIRRELDDASATGIGLDLGLWYSPSDNIQLGANLQDITTTFLAWSTGRNELISPTMKIGSAYFIEAFGGRFAPAVDFDIRFENRQYASMAHVGPISLDLHSGLEYQFKSLVALRLGYSDVKQLTMGAGVRLPKLNIDYSFAKFDGTNQLGNTHRISLMVTLETERFKRVGEL
;
A
#
# COMPACT_ATOMS: atom_id res chain seq x y z
N MET A 1 34.51 -22.63 21.61
CA MET A 1 33.89 -22.61 20.28
C MET A 1 32.80 -23.68 20.26
N LYS A 2 31.54 -23.28 20.40
CA LYS A 2 30.38 -24.17 20.23
C LYS A 2 29.51 -23.56 19.14
N SER A 3 29.46 -24.24 18.00
CA SER A 3 28.62 -23.90 16.86
C SER A 3 27.15 -24.21 17.19
N VAL A 4 26.31 -23.18 17.16
CA VAL A 4 24.85 -23.29 17.22
C VAL A 4 24.34 -23.35 15.78
N GLY A 5 23.96 -24.56 15.34
CA GLY A 5 23.28 -24.75 14.08
C GLY A 5 21.80 -24.34 14.22
N VAL A 6 21.34 -23.36 13.45
CA VAL A 6 19.93 -23.03 13.32
C VAL A 6 19.33 -23.94 12.26
N ILE A 7 18.50 -24.89 12.68
CA ILE A 7 17.69 -25.73 11.79
C ILE A 7 16.38 -24.99 11.55
N ALA A 8 16.19 -24.50 10.34
CA ALA A 8 14.90 -23.99 9.89
C ALA A 8 13.99 -25.19 9.53
N ALA A 9 13.01 -25.48 10.36
CA ALA A 9 11.99 -26.48 10.06
C ALA A 9 10.91 -25.85 9.17
N ILE A 10 10.87 -26.25 7.90
CA ILE A 10 9.76 -25.95 6.98
C ILE A 10 8.67 -27.00 7.25
N LEU A 11 7.58 -26.57 7.89
CA LEU A 11 6.37 -27.38 8.06
C LEU A 11 5.56 -27.32 6.75
N VAL A 12 5.63 -28.37 5.94
CA VAL A 12 4.71 -28.59 4.82
C VAL A 12 3.48 -29.31 5.37
N VAL A 13 2.40 -28.57 5.56
CA VAL A 13 1.09 -29.16 5.87
C VAL A 13 0.43 -29.55 4.55
N GLN A 14 0.43 -30.85 4.23
CA GLN A 14 -0.40 -31.39 3.15
C GLN A 14 -1.82 -31.63 3.69
N GLY A 15 -2.71 -30.70 3.45
CA GLY A 15 -4.15 -30.86 3.66
C GLY A 15 -4.82 -31.31 2.36
N THR A 16 -5.46 -32.47 2.34
CA THR A 16 -6.36 -32.89 1.26
C THR A 16 -7.63 -32.03 1.32
N THR A 17 -7.83 -31.18 0.32
CA THR A 17 -8.96 -30.29 0.22
C THR A 17 -9.99 -30.80 -0.76
N ALA A 18 -11.26 -30.74 -0.36
CA ALA A 18 -12.40 -30.76 -1.28
C ALA A 18 -12.25 -29.55 -2.23
N LEU A 19 -12.28 -29.82 -3.54
CA LEU A 19 -12.02 -28.86 -4.59
C LEU A 19 -13.17 -27.84 -4.72
N ALA A 20 -13.14 -26.78 -3.89
CA ALA A 20 -13.63 -25.49 -4.36
C ALA A 20 -12.55 -24.95 -5.33
N GLU A 21 -12.95 -24.50 -6.51
CA GLU A 21 -12.03 -23.99 -7.52
C GLU A 21 -11.32 -22.74 -6.96
N THR A 22 -10.11 -22.93 -6.43
CA THR A 22 -9.31 -21.84 -5.85
C THR A 22 -8.41 -21.34 -6.96
N GLY A 23 -8.80 -20.21 -7.56
CA GLY A 23 -7.98 -19.52 -8.55
C GLY A 23 -7.02 -18.56 -7.88
N VAL A 24 -5.75 -18.53 -8.29
CA VAL A 24 -4.88 -17.37 -8.01
C VAL A 24 -5.42 -16.21 -8.83
N ALA A 25 -6.17 -15.32 -8.18
CA ALA A 25 -6.69 -14.12 -8.85
C ALA A 25 -5.55 -13.11 -8.96
N LYS A 26 -5.09 -12.89 -10.18
CA LYS A 26 -3.93 -12.06 -10.54
C LYS A 26 -4.00 -10.62 -10.00
N TYR A 27 -5.17 -10.15 -9.58
CA TYR A 27 -5.40 -8.76 -9.16
C TYR A 27 -6.19 -8.63 -7.84
N ALA A 28 -6.29 -9.69 -7.06
CA ALA A 28 -7.09 -9.69 -5.83
C ALA A 28 -6.65 -8.65 -4.79
N GLY A 29 -5.36 -8.31 -4.75
CA GLY A 29 -4.76 -7.37 -3.79
C GLY A 29 -4.31 -6.04 -4.37
N GLU A 30 -4.58 -5.74 -5.65
CA GLU A 30 -4.00 -4.57 -6.33
C GLU A 30 -4.40 -3.23 -5.69
N PHE A 31 -5.58 -3.10 -5.08
CA PHE A 31 -5.95 -1.88 -4.37
C PHE A 31 -5.01 -1.56 -3.19
N MET A 32 -4.37 -2.58 -2.60
CA MET A 32 -3.39 -2.41 -1.55
C MET A 32 -1.99 -2.06 -2.09
N SER A 33 -1.74 -2.17 -3.40
CA SER A 33 -0.44 -1.86 -4.00
C SER A 33 -0.29 -0.40 -4.45
N LEU A 34 -1.37 0.40 -4.39
CA LEU A 34 -1.37 1.80 -4.84
C LEU A 34 -0.45 2.71 -4.00
N GLY A 35 -0.10 2.30 -2.79
CA GLY A 35 0.74 3.05 -1.88
C GLY A 35 -0.01 4.09 -1.07
N VAL A 36 0.57 4.56 0.03
CA VAL A 36 -0.04 5.51 0.96
C VAL A 36 0.92 6.60 1.39
N GLY A 37 0.39 7.79 1.69
CA GLY A 37 1.16 8.94 2.17
C GLY A 37 1.83 9.73 1.05
N GLY A 38 1.57 11.05 0.98
CA GLY A 38 2.12 11.94 -0.03
C GLY A 38 3.65 11.97 -0.05
N ARG A 39 4.30 11.74 1.10
CA ARG A 39 5.76 11.64 1.20
C ARG A 39 6.29 10.45 0.39
N ALA A 40 5.77 9.26 0.64
CA ALA A 40 6.23 8.02 -0.01
C ALA A 40 5.86 8.00 -1.50
N LEU A 41 4.66 8.45 -1.84
CA LEU A 41 4.19 8.51 -3.22
C LEU A 41 4.95 9.55 -4.06
N GLY A 42 5.38 10.66 -3.45
CA GLY A 42 6.30 11.62 -4.08
C GLY A 42 7.68 11.05 -4.37
N MET A 43 8.08 9.98 -3.67
CA MET A 43 9.31 9.20 -3.86
C MET A 43 9.15 8.03 -4.85
N GLY A 44 8.01 7.95 -5.58
CA GLY A 44 7.72 6.83 -6.46
C GLY A 44 7.50 5.49 -5.76
N GLY A 45 7.23 5.50 -4.45
CA GLY A 45 7.10 4.29 -3.64
C GLY A 45 8.43 3.71 -3.13
N ALA A 46 9.58 4.32 -3.41
CA ALA A 46 10.87 3.93 -2.83
C ALA A 46 10.95 4.36 -1.35
N PHE A 47 10.32 3.59 -0.47
CA PHE A 47 10.09 4.02 0.91
C PHE A 47 10.28 2.93 1.98
N VAL A 48 10.52 1.68 1.61
CA VAL A 48 10.65 0.54 2.54
C VAL A 48 11.76 0.74 3.58
N ALA A 49 12.89 1.35 3.18
CA ALA A 49 13.97 1.71 4.09
C ALA A 49 13.71 3.04 4.85
N LEU A 50 12.94 3.97 4.25
CA LEU A 50 12.66 5.30 4.79
C LEU A 50 11.42 5.38 5.66
N ALA A 51 10.63 4.32 5.75
CA ALA A 51 9.41 4.25 6.53
C ALA A 51 9.72 4.40 8.03
N ASN A 52 9.57 5.61 8.56
CA ASN A 52 9.90 5.97 9.95
C ASN A 52 8.82 6.84 10.62
N ASP A 53 7.62 6.80 10.09
CA ASP A 53 6.45 7.52 10.59
C ASP A 53 5.22 6.60 10.66
N VAL A 54 4.05 7.14 10.95
CA VAL A 54 2.79 6.38 11.09
C VAL A 54 2.42 5.57 9.85
N THR A 55 2.92 5.94 8.65
CA THR A 55 2.68 5.18 7.40
C THR A 55 3.53 3.90 7.31
N ALA A 56 4.47 3.72 8.23
CA ALA A 56 5.30 2.51 8.30
C ALA A 56 4.47 1.23 8.48
N GLY A 57 3.31 1.30 9.12
CA GLY A 57 2.39 0.17 9.20
C GLY A 57 2.06 -0.45 7.84
N TYR A 58 2.04 0.35 6.78
CA TYR A 58 1.85 -0.12 5.41
C TYR A 58 3.19 -0.46 4.71
N TRP A 59 4.18 0.46 4.74
CA TRP A 59 5.40 0.34 3.94
C TRP A 59 6.40 -0.66 4.48
N ASN A 60 6.62 -0.64 5.79
CA ASN A 60 7.51 -1.56 6.52
C ASN A 60 7.15 -1.51 8.00
N PRO A 61 6.45 -2.50 8.54
CA PRO A 61 5.99 -2.46 9.94
C PRO A 61 7.12 -2.27 10.95
N ALA A 62 8.36 -2.69 10.65
CA ALA A 62 9.51 -2.48 11.54
C ALA A 62 9.82 -1.00 11.76
N GLY A 63 9.58 -0.16 10.75
CA GLY A 63 9.85 1.27 10.80
C GLY A 63 8.98 2.02 11.81
N LEU A 64 7.82 1.47 12.20
CA LEU A 64 6.98 2.07 13.23
C LEU A 64 7.67 2.15 14.60
N SER A 65 8.70 1.32 14.84
CA SER A 65 9.52 1.41 16.05
C SER A 65 10.29 2.72 16.18
N GLN A 66 10.44 3.49 15.10
CA GLN A 66 11.20 4.75 15.07
C GLN A 66 10.41 5.96 15.58
N ILE A 67 9.08 5.86 15.73
CA ILE A 67 8.27 6.97 16.25
C ILE A 67 8.52 7.19 17.75
N ASN A 68 8.67 8.44 18.16
CA ASN A 68 8.90 8.80 19.57
C ASN A 68 7.66 9.44 20.21
N TYR A 69 6.68 9.82 19.41
CA TYR A 69 5.43 10.42 19.85
C TYR A 69 4.25 9.77 19.11
N PRO A 70 3.04 9.81 19.65
CA PRO A 70 1.86 9.41 18.91
C PRO A 70 1.70 10.23 17.63
N GLN A 71 1.36 9.55 16.56
CA GLN A 71 1.12 10.14 15.24
C GLN A 71 -0.23 9.70 14.71
N PHE A 72 -0.86 10.61 13.98
CA PHE A 72 -2.08 10.37 13.23
C PHE A 72 -1.92 10.93 11.82
N THR A 73 -2.40 10.22 10.81
CA THR A 73 -2.37 10.71 9.41
C THR A 73 -3.67 10.41 8.69
N LEU A 74 -3.99 11.29 7.74
CA LEU A 74 -5.03 11.10 6.73
C LEU A 74 -4.46 11.42 5.35
N MET A 75 -4.88 10.67 4.34
CA MET A 75 -4.62 10.92 2.94
C MET A 75 -5.89 10.72 2.14
N HIS A 76 -6.10 11.60 1.16
CA HIS A 76 -7.13 11.47 0.15
C HIS A 76 -6.51 11.58 -1.25
N ASP A 77 -6.95 10.72 -2.16
CA ASP A 77 -6.49 10.63 -3.53
C ASP A 77 -7.68 10.37 -4.45
N GLU A 78 -7.92 11.30 -5.38
CA GLU A 78 -8.93 11.19 -6.43
C GLU A 78 -8.27 10.63 -7.69
N GLN A 79 -8.75 9.49 -8.16
CA GLN A 79 -8.23 8.82 -9.34
C GLN A 79 -9.25 8.81 -10.48
N PHE A 80 -8.75 8.79 -11.72
CA PHE A 80 -9.55 8.69 -12.95
C PHE A 80 -10.65 9.77 -13.06
N GLY A 81 -10.33 11.02 -12.70
CA GLY A 81 -11.30 12.12 -12.78
C GLY A 81 -12.43 12.01 -11.75
N ASN A 82 -12.11 11.56 -10.55
CA ASN A 82 -13.04 11.36 -9.43
C ASN A 82 -14.01 10.18 -9.58
N LEU A 83 -13.69 9.21 -10.45
CA LEU A 83 -14.46 7.97 -10.54
C LEU A 83 -14.12 6.99 -9.40
N VAL A 84 -12.92 7.07 -8.86
CA VAL A 84 -12.44 6.20 -7.79
C VAL A 84 -11.76 7.04 -6.72
N ASN A 85 -12.18 6.86 -5.47
CA ASN A 85 -11.60 7.52 -4.30
C ASN A 85 -10.72 6.54 -3.54
N TYR A 86 -9.50 6.97 -3.20
CA TYR A 86 -8.56 6.20 -2.41
C TYR A 86 -8.18 6.95 -1.15
N ASP A 87 -8.65 6.44 -0.03
CA ASP A 87 -8.49 7.05 1.28
C ASP A 87 -7.57 6.21 2.17
N TYR A 88 -6.74 6.87 2.96
CA TYR A 88 -5.92 6.24 3.96
C TYR A 88 -5.99 6.99 5.27
N GLY A 89 -6.12 6.26 6.36
CA GLY A 89 -6.05 6.78 7.71
C GLY A 89 -5.21 5.88 8.60
N ALA A 90 -4.39 6.47 9.50
CA ALA A 90 -3.61 5.69 10.43
C ALA A 90 -3.36 6.43 11.75
N VAL A 91 -3.22 5.66 12.81
CA VAL A 91 -2.75 6.10 14.12
C VAL A 91 -1.66 5.15 14.61
N ALA A 92 -0.62 5.71 15.20
CA ALA A 92 0.44 4.94 15.82
C ALA A 92 0.87 5.58 17.14
N ILE A 93 1.21 4.73 18.11
CA ILE A 93 1.65 5.15 19.44
C ILE A 93 2.93 4.41 19.85
N PRO A 94 3.90 5.08 20.47
CA PRO A 94 4.97 4.41 21.20
C PRO A 94 4.38 3.59 22.34
N PHE A 95 4.90 2.41 22.58
CA PHE A 95 4.49 1.52 23.66
C PHE A 95 5.73 1.01 24.43
N GLY A 96 5.87 1.43 25.66
CA GLY A 96 7.10 1.17 26.41
C GLY A 96 8.33 1.87 25.82
N SER A 97 9.53 1.36 26.16
CA SER A 97 10.81 1.97 25.76
C SER A 97 11.16 1.71 24.28
N ASN A 98 10.80 0.56 23.73
CA ASN A 98 11.32 0.09 22.45
C ASN A 98 10.27 -0.46 21.49
N SER A 99 8.98 -0.41 21.81
CA SER A 99 7.91 -0.94 20.96
C SER A 99 6.99 0.17 20.47
N SER A 100 6.20 -0.13 19.45
CA SER A 100 5.12 0.73 18.94
C SER A 100 3.96 -0.12 18.48
N LEU A 101 2.75 0.44 18.59
CA LEU A 101 1.52 -0.13 18.09
C LEU A 101 0.91 0.81 17.06
N GLY A 102 0.31 0.27 16.04
CA GLY A 102 -0.37 1.04 15.00
C GLY A 102 -1.62 0.37 14.48
N ILE A 103 -2.55 1.19 14.03
CA ILE A 103 -3.72 0.77 13.28
C ILE A 103 -3.80 1.65 12.05
N SER A 104 -3.96 1.05 10.87
CA SER A 104 -4.21 1.79 9.65
C SER A 104 -5.33 1.18 8.82
N VAL A 105 -5.98 2.00 8.03
CA VAL A 105 -7.07 1.62 7.15
C VAL A 105 -6.86 2.22 5.77
N ILE A 106 -7.10 1.40 4.76
CA ILE A 106 -7.18 1.79 3.35
C ILE A 106 -8.62 1.57 2.92
N ARG A 107 -9.17 2.51 2.14
CA ARG A 107 -10.42 2.36 1.41
C ARG A 107 -10.19 2.74 -0.06
N LEU A 108 -10.52 1.84 -0.96
CA LEU A 108 -10.72 2.15 -2.38
C LEU A 108 -12.21 2.02 -2.67
N GLY A 109 -12.84 3.09 -3.17
CA GLY A 109 -14.26 3.11 -3.42
C GLY A 109 -14.62 3.71 -4.77
N ALA A 110 -15.63 3.15 -5.43
CA ALA A 110 -16.30 3.71 -6.58
C ALA A 110 -17.80 3.71 -6.30
N ASP A 111 -18.40 4.87 -6.34
CA ASP A 111 -19.82 5.06 -6.05
C ASP A 111 -20.59 5.31 -7.35
N ASP A 112 -21.91 5.09 -7.31
CA ASP A 112 -22.83 5.36 -8.42
C ASP A 112 -22.46 4.63 -9.73
N ILE A 113 -22.01 3.38 -9.65
CA ILE A 113 -21.70 2.55 -10.82
C ILE A 113 -23.03 2.14 -11.50
N PRO A 114 -23.24 2.51 -12.78
CA PRO A 114 -24.52 2.20 -13.45
C PRO A 114 -24.63 0.70 -13.77
N ASN A 115 -25.69 0.06 -13.28
CA ASN A 115 -26.08 -1.28 -13.65
C ASN A 115 -27.10 -1.23 -14.79
N THR A 116 -26.70 -1.66 -15.97
CA THR A 116 -27.50 -1.64 -17.18
C THR A 116 -28.06 -3.00 -17.56
N GLN A 117 -27.85 -4.04 -16.75
CA GLN A 117 -28.22 -5.44 -17.11
C GLN A 117 -29.70 -5.61 -17.36
N SER A 118 -30.55 -4.92 -16.61
CA SER A 118 -32.02 -4.96 -16.79
C SER A 118 -32.59 -3.82 -17.65
N ALA A 119 -31.71 -2.90 -18.10
CA ALA A 119 -32.10 -1.67 -18.79
C ALA A 119 -32.11 -1.80 -20.32
N GLY A 120 -31.76 -2.97 -20.89
CA GLY A 120 -31.73 -3.20 -22.33
C GLY A 120 -33.13 -3.23 -22.95
N ILE A 121 -33.33 -2.45 -24.01
CA ILE A 121 -34.57 -2.39 -24.78
C ILE A 121 -34.28 -2.38 -26.28
N ASN A 122 -35.22 -2.85 -27.07
CA ASN A 122 -35.25 -2.63 -28.51
C ASN A 122 -35.64 -1.17 -28.78
N GLY A 123 -34.78 -0.38 -29.41
CA GLY A 123 -35.03 1.04 -29.70
C GLY A 123 -36.19 1.32 -30.65
N VAL A 124 -36.78 0.30 -31.30
CA VAL A 124 -37.95 0.42 -32.20
C VAL A 124 -39.22 -0.03 -31.51
N THR A 125 -39.21 -1.20 -30.85
CA THR A 125 -40.39 -1.80 -30.23
C THR A 125 -40.55 -1.50 -28.77
N PHE A 126 -39.49 -0.97 -28.12
CA PHE A 126 -39.39 -0.74 -26.68
C PHE A 126 -39.55 -2.00 -25.79
N ALA A 127 -39.55 -3.17 -26.39
CA ALA A 127 -39.57 -4.44 -25.69
C ALA A 127 -38.18 -4.71 -25.04
N PRO A 128 -38.11 -5.48 -23.92
CA PRO A 128 -36.82 -5.88 -23.34
C PRO A 128 -35.92 -6.56 -24.38
N LEU A 129 -34.67 -6.15 -24.46
CA LEU A 129 -33.66 -6.71 -25.35
C LEU A 129 -32.31 -6.74 -24.57
N PHE A 130 -31.75 -7.95 -24.40
CA PHE A 130 -30.55 -8.17 -23.57
C PHE A 130 -29.29 -8.50 -24.37
N ASP A 131 -29.40 -8.51 -25.72
CA ASP A 131 -28.24 -8.70 -26.58
C ASP A 131 -27.64 -7.34 -27.00
N PRO A 132 -26.49 -6.93 -26.46
CA PRO A 132 -25.85 -5.67 -26.82
C PRO A 132 -25.33 -5.64 -28.26
N SER A 133 -25.21 -6.79 -28.93
CA SER A 133 -24.77 -6.89 -30.33
C SER A 133 -25.89 -6.63 -31.33
N ASP A 134 -27.14 -6.63 -30.89
CA ASP A 134 -28.28 -6.29 -31.76
C ASP A 134 -28.23 -4.81 -32.13
N GLN A 135 -28.38 -4.52 -33.45
CA GLN A 135 -28.33 -3.15 -33.97
C GLN A 135 -29.42 -2.23 -33.38
N ASN A 136 -30.53 -2.79 -32.89
CA ASN A 136 -31.62 -2.05 -32.24
C ASN A 136 -31.46 -1.97 -30.73
N PHE A 137 -30.38 -2.52 -30.14
CA PHE A 137 -30.14 -2.43 -28.70
C PHE A 137 -29.98 -0.97 -28.26
N ARG A 138 -30.72 -0.60 -27.24
CA ARG A 138 -30.61 0.71 -26.53
C ARG A 138 -30.74 0.47 -25.05
N VAL A 139 -30.21 1.38 -24.27
CA VAL A 139 -30.36 1.40 -22.81
C VAL A 139 -31.44 2.39 -22.43
N ASP A 140 -32.47 1.92 -21.71
CA ASP A 140 -33.49 2.77 -21.11
C ASP A 140 -32.95 3.37 -19.81
N ALA A 141 -32.66 4.67 -19.83
CA ALA A 141 -32.08 5.38 -18.67
C ALA A 141 -32.97 5.26 -17.42
N ASN A 142 -34.30 5.10 -17.56
CA ASN A 142 -35.19 4.98 -16.41
C ASN A 142 -35.14 3.61 -15.73
N LYS A 143 -34.50 2.63 -16.36
CA LYS A 143 -34.28 1.28 -15.80
C LYS A 143 -32.87 1.03 -15.31
N VAL A 144 -31.98 2.00 -15.47
CA VAL A 144 -30.64 1.94 -14.93
C VAL A 144 -30.72 2.03 -13.40
N THR A 145 -30.17 1.03 -12.73
CA THR A 145 -29.94 1.06 -11.28
C THR A 145 -28.47 1.38 -11.01
N TYR A 146 -28.14 1.71 -9.78
CA TYR A 146 -26.78 2.06 -9.41
C TYR A 146 -26.34 1.19 -8.24
N PHE A 147 -25.05 0.84 -8.20
CA PHE A 147 -24.43 0.13 -7.08
C PHE A 147 -23.07 0.74 -6.74
N ASN A 148 -22.54 0.38 -5.59
CA ASN A 148 -21.25 0.83 -5.12
C ASN A 148 -20.27 -0.34 -5.02
N ALA A 149 -18.99 -0.05 -5.21
CA ALA A 149 -17.91 -0.98 -4.96
C ALA A 149 -16.96 -0.37 -3.92
N ALA A 150 -16.55 -1.15 -2.92
CA ALA A 150 -15.60 -0.71 -1.91
C ALA A 150 -14.69 -1.84 -1.46
N ASP A 151 -13.38 -1.57 -1.51
CA ASP A 151 -12.34 -2.44 -0.98
C ASP A 151 -11.72 -1.78 0.25
N TRP A 152 -11.63 -2.53 1.34
CA TRP A 152 -11.08 -2.09 2.61
C TRP A 152 -9.94 -3.00 3.04
N ALA A 153 -8.87 -2.41 3.59
CA ALA A 153 -7.82 -3.17 4.27
C ALA A 153 -7.50 -2.50 5.62
N PHE A 154 -7.58 -3.29 6.67
CA PHE A 154 -7.24 -2.88 8.05
C PHE A 154 -5.94 -3.55 8.44
N TYR A 155 -4.97 -2.77 8.93
CA TYR A 155 -3.68 -3.26 9.40
C TYR A 155 -3.56 -3.02 10.90
N PHE A 156 -3.20 -4.06 11.63
CA PHE A 156 -2.83 -4.00 13.05
C PHE A 156 -1.35 -4.28 13.15
N THR A 157 -0.59 -3.25 13.51
CA THR A 157 0.87 -3.26 13.45
C THR A 157 1.46 -3.32 14.86
N TYR A 158 2.44 -4.21 15.03
CA TYR A 158 3.37 -4.22 16.16
C TYR A 158 4.79 -4.08 15.63
N ALA A 159 5.58 -3.18 16.25
CA ALA A 159 6.99 -3.00 15.94
C ALA A 159 7.83 -2.97 17.21
N LYS A 160 9.07 -3.46 17.12
CA LYS A 160 10.01 -3.45 18.22
C LYS A 160 11.42 -3.09 17.75
N LYS A 161 12.02 -2.14 18.44
CA LYS A 161 13.43 -1.81 18.33
C LYS A 161 14.23 -2.79 19.17
N GLN A 162 14.99 -3.67 18.52
CA GLN A 162 15.80 -4.69 19.20
C GLN A 162 17.16 -4.15 19.61
N SER A 163 17.72 -3.23 18.82
CA SER A 163 18.93 -2.48 19.10
C SER A 163 18.85 -1.10 18.43
N GLU A 164 19.84 -0.24 18.63
CA GLU A 164 19.90 1.07 17.96
C GLU A 164 19.90 0.94 16.43
N SER A 165 20.49 -0.13 15.90
CA SER A 165 20.61 -0.35 14.47
C SER A 165 19.60 -1.32 13.89
N PHE A 166 18.80 -2.07 14.69
CA PHE A 166 17.95 -3.12 14.18
C PHE A 166 16.56 -3.13 14.81
N SER A 167 15.56 -3.17 13.98
CA SER A 167 14.14 -3.27 14.36
C SER A 167 13.43 -4.33 13.53
N TYR A 168 12.36 -4.88 14.09
CA TYR A 168 11.44 -5.77 13.39
C TYR A 168 9.99 -5.40 13.70
N GLY A 169 9.09 -5.83 12.86
CA GLY A 169 7.66 -5.59 13.05
C GLY A 169 6.81 -6.59 12.28
N ALA A 170 5.54 -6.61 12.61
CA ALA A 170 4.56 -7.48 11.95
C ALA A 170 3.21 -6.77 11.82
N ASN A 171 2.47 -7.14 10.79
CA ASN A 171 1.06 -6.79 10.61
C ASN A 171 0.18 -8.03 10.66
N VAL A 172 -1.00 -7.87 11.23
CA VAL A 172 -2.18 -8.67 10.88
C VAL A 172 -3.07 -7.80 10.02
N LYS A 173 -3.45 -8.31 8.83
CA LYS A 173 -4.34 -7.61 7.89
C LYS A 173 -5.72 -8.27 7.87
N ILE A 174 -6.77 -7.45 7.86
CA ILE A 174 -8.12 -7.89 7.55
C ILE A 174 -8.55 -7.15 6.29
N ILE A 175 -8.98 -7.91 5.29
CA ILE A 175 -9.43 -7.38 4.00
C ILE A 175 -10.93 -7.61 3.89
N ARG A 176 -11.66 -6.60 3.47
CA ARG A 176 -13.08 -6.66 3.14
C ARG A 176 -13.31 -6.05 1.78
N ARG A 177 -13.95 -6.80 0.89
CA ARG A 177 -14.32 -6.33 -0.44
C ARG A 177 -15.82 -6.41 -0.60
N GLU A 178 -16.40 -5.40 -1.22
CA GLU A 178 -17.84 -5.30 -1.50
C GLU A 178 -18.03 -4.86 -2.95
N LEU A 179 -18.82 -5.62 -3.69
CA LEU A 179 -19.13 -5.38 -5.08
C LEU A 179 -20.57 -5.79 -5.34
N ASP A 180 -21.46 -4.79 -5.43
CA ASP A 180 -22.89 -5.03 -5.55
C ASP A 180 -23.38 -5.93 -4.39
N ASP A 181 -24.03 -7.06 -4.70
CA ASP A 181 -24.54 -8.04 -3.74
C ASP A 181 -23.46 -9.03 -3.24
N ALA A 182 -22.26 -9.02 -3.81
CA ALA A 182 -21.18 -9.93 -3.47
C ALA A 182 -20.18 -9.28 -2.51
N SER A 183 -19.66 -10.07 -1.60
CA SER A 183 -18.61 -9.60 -0.68
C SER A 183 -17.56 -10.67 -0.43
N ALA A 184 -16.33 -10.23 -0.12
CA ALA A 184 -15.25 -11.11 0.29
C ALA A 184 -14.61 -10.64 1.60
N THR A 185 -14.07 -11.59 2.34
CA THR A 185 -13.28 -11.30 3.54
C THR A 185 -12.00 -12.13 3.50
N GLY A 186 -10.89 -11.52 3.92
CA GLY A 186 -9.59 -12.19 3.96
C GLY A 186 -8.76 -11.76 5.15
N ILE A 187 -7.75 -12.58 5.47
CA ILE A 187 -6.77 -12.33 6.53
C ILE A 187 -5.39 -12.57 5.95
N GLY A 188 -4.48 -11.64 6.20
CA GLY A 188 -3.08 -11.72 5.80
C GLY A 188 -2.13 -11.35 6.92
N LEU A 189 -0.86 -11.75 6.74
CA LEU A 189 0.22 -11.44 7.67
C LEU A 189 1.40 -10.85 6.91
N ASP A 190 2.03 -9.81 7.48
CA ASP A 190 3.28 -9.24 6.96
C ASP A 190 4.36 -9.24 8.03
N LEU A 191 5.62 -9.32 7.59
CA LEU A 191 6.80 -9.18 8.44
C LEU A 191 7.75 -8.13 7.88
N GLY A 192 8.18 -7.21 8.73
CA GLY A 192 9.12 -6.15 8.38
C GLY A 192 10.43 -6.24 9.16
N LEU A 193 11.50 -5.84 8.48
CA LEU A 193 12.83 -5.67 9.07
C LEU A 193 13.36 -4.29 8.68
N TRP A 194 14.03 -3.64 9.60
CA TRP A 194 14.70 -2.37 9.38
C TRP A 194 16.10 -2.43 10.01
N TYR A 195 17.10 -1.99 9.25
CA TYR A 195 18.50 -2.06 9.68
C TYR A 195 19.28 -0.81 9.25
N SER A 196 19.96 -0.18 10.19
CA SER A 196 20.83 0.98 9.97
C SER A 196 22.26 0.61 10.34
N PRO A 197 23.09 0.15 9.39
CA PRO A 197 24.49 -0.21 9.65
C PRO A 197 25.35 1.01 9.98
N SER A 198 24.92 2.21 9.62
CA SER A 198 25.55 3.48 9.95
C SER A 198 24.53 4.60 9.90
N ASP A 199 24.87 5.80 10.38
CA ASP A 199 24.00 6.97 10.37
C ASP A 199 23.56 7.40 8.97
N ASN A 200 24.34 7.01 7.96
CA ASN A 200 24.09 7.40 6.58
C ASN A 200 23.41 6.32 5.74
N ILE A 201 23.24 5.09 6.22
CA ILE A 201 22.68 3.99 5.45
C ILE A 201 21.48 3.41 6.19
N GLN A 202 20.38 3.27 5.50
CA GLN A 202 19.20 2.53 5.96
C GLN A 202 18.82 1.45 4.96
N LEU A 203 18.53 0.26 5.48
CA LEU A 203 18.06 -0.89 4.74
C LEU A 203 16.71 -1.32 5.31
N GLY A 204 15.81 -1.72 4.44
CA GLY A 204 14.49 -2.21 4.82
C GLY A 204 14.12 -3.46 4.04
N ALA A 205 13.35 -4.32 4.68
CA ALA A 205 12.68 -5.44 4.00
C ALA A 205 11.26 -5.58 4.55
N ASN A 206 10.30 -5.83 3.66
CA ASN A 206 8.91 -6.11 4.02
C ASN A 206 8.44 -7.33 3.23
N LEU A 207 8.11 -8.41 3.93
CA LEU A 207 7.50 -9.59 3.35
C LEU A 207 6.01 -9.52 3.60
N GLN A 208 5.26 -9.17 2.57
CA GLN A 208 3.81 -9.01 2.60
C GLN A 208 3.12 -10.34 2.22
N ASP A 209 1.96 -10.60 2.86
CA ASP A 209 1.13 -11.77 2.58
C ASP A 209 1.88 -13.11 2.72
N ILE A 210 2.73 -13.24 3.76
CA ILE A 210 3.67 -14.37 3.94
C ILE A 210 2.99 -15.74 3.95
N THR A 211 1.73 -15.80 4.39
CA THR A 211 0.94 -17.03 4.45
C THR A 211 0.06 -17.23 3.22
N THR A 212 0.23 -16.40 2.19
CA THR A 212 -0.73 -16.25 1.08
C THR A 212 -2.10 -15.84 1.61
N THR A 213 -2.48 -14.61 1.41
CA THR A 213 -3.78 -14.11 1.93
C THR A 213 -4.92 -14.75 1.17
N PHE A 214 -5.80 -15.39 1.92
CA PHE A 214 -6.98 -16.06 1.40
C PHE A 214 -8.19 -15.11 1.47
N LEU A 215 -8.87 -14.91 0.33
CA LEU A 215 -10.10 -14.14 0.20
C LEU A 215 -11.27 -15.09 -0.09
N ALA A 216 -12.22 -15.16 0.84
CA ALA A 216 -13.44 -15.94 0.69
C ALA A 216 -14.62 -15.05 0.25
N TRP A 217 -15.14 -15.27 -0.93
CA TRP A 217 -16.32 -14.58 -1.47
C TRP A 217 -17.63 -15.23 -1.01
N SER A 218 -18.65 -14.42 -0.78
CA SER A 218 -20.02 -14.87 -0.48
C SER A 218 -20.62 -15.75 -1.58
N THR A 219 -20.10 -15.65 -2.80
CA THR A 219 -20.48 -16.49 -3.97
C THR A 219 -19.91 -17.89 -3.95
N GLY A 220 -19.07 -18.23 -2.93
CA GLY A 220 -18.37 -19.51 -2.81
C GLY A 220 -17.05 -19.59 -3.60
N ARG A 221 -16.65 -18.54 -4.33
CA ARG A 221 -15.31 -18.44 -4.95
C ARG A 221 -14.28 -18.09 -3.91
N ASN A 222 -13.06 -18.53 -4.14
CA ASN A 222 -11.92 -18.19 -3.29
C ASN A 222 -10.81 -17.60 -4.16
N GLU A 223 -10.16 -16.56 -3.66
CA GLU A 223 -9.03 -15.91 -4.30
C GLU A 223 -7.82 -15.93 -3.37
N LEU A 224 -6.63 -15.96 -3.94
CA LEU A 224 -5.37 -15.94 -3.21
C LEU A 224 -4.56 -14.71 -3.61
N ILE A 225 -4.05 -13.99 -2.63
CA ILE A 225 -3.06 -12.93 -2.84
C ILE A 225 -1.69 -13.54 -2.56
N SER A 226 -0.85 -13.59 -3.58
CA SER A 226 0.49 -14.17 -3.49
C SER A 226 1.42 -13.32 -2.64
N PRO A 227 2.42 -13.92 -1.96
CA PRO A 227 3.42 -13.19 -1.23
C PRO A 227 4.19 -12.18 -2.11
N THR A 228 4.53 -11.04 -1.53
CA THR A 228 5.39 -10.03 -2.14
C THR A 228 6.51 -9.69 -1.17
N MET A 229 7.75 -9.72 -1.64
CA MET A 229 8.92 -9.28 -0.88
C MET A 229 9.39 -7.92 -1.42
N LYS A 230 9.43 -6.92 -0.55
CA LYS A 230 9.97 -5.60 -0.85
C LYS A 230 11.29 -5.43 -0.12
N ILE A 231 12.33 -5.02 -0.85
CA ILE A 231 13.66 -4.74 -0.29
C ILE A 231 14.05 -3.34 -0.70
N GLY A 232 14.44 -2.52 0.27
CA GLY A 232 14.78 -1.13 0.04
C GLY A 232 16.10 -0.72 0.68
N SER A 233 16.71 0.31 0.10
CA SER A 233 17.89 0.98 0.63
C SER A 233 17.78 2.48 0.47
N ALA A 234 18.33 3.23 1.43
CA ALA A 234 18.45 4.68 1.38
C ALA A 234 19.82 5.11 1.88
N TYR A 235 20.34 6.19 1.29
CA TYR A 235 21.60 6.80 1.68
C TYR A 235 21.40 8.28 2.00
N PHE A 236 21.97 8.76 3.09
CA PHE A 236 21.81 10.14 3.53
C PHE A 236 23.07 10.96 3.29
N ILE A 237 22.89 12.13 2.67
CA ILE A 237 23.96 13.05 2.30
C ILE A 237 23.59 14.43 2.81
N GLU A 238 24.42 14.99 3.70
CA GLU A 238 24.27 16.38 4.15
C GLU A 238 24.95 17.30 3.15
N ALA A 239 24.17 18.14 2.44
CA ALA A 239 24.68 19.09 1.47
C ALA A 239 23.70 20.27 1.28
N PHE A 240 24.22 21.41 0.85
CA PHE A 240 23.46 22.64 0.55
C PHE A 240 22.54 23.12 1.69
N GLY A 241 22.96 22.90 2.92
CA GLY A 241 22.19 23.30 4.12
C GLY A 241 20.96 22.46 4.40
N GLY A 242 20.88 21.27 3.79
CA GLY A 242 19.83 20.30 3.96
C GLY A 242 20.34 18.87 3.81
N ARG A 243 19.42 17.92 3.80
CA ARG A 243 19.69 16.48 3.72
C ARG A 243 19.07 15.88 2.49
N PHE A 244 19.86 15.21 1.66
CA PHE A 244 19.41 14.38 0.55
C PHE A 244 19.25 12.93 1.02
N ALA A 245 18.20 12.27 0.51
CA ALA A 245 17.95 10.86 0.73
C ALA A 245 17.57 10.17 -0.59
N PRO A 246 18.54 9.81 -1.47
CA PRO A 246 18.29 8.86 -2.54
C PRO A 246 17.88 7.51 -1.94
N ALA A 247 16.86 6.89 -2.54
CA ALA A 247 16.33 5.60 -2.15
C ALA A 247 15.99 4.73 -3.37
N VAL A 248 16.15 3.43 -3.22
CA VAL A 248 15.83 2.43 -4.23
C VAL A 248 15.18 1.23 -3.55
N ASP A 249 14.03 0.80 -4.07
CA ASP A 249 13.30 -0.36 -3.59
C ASP A 249 13.04 -1.32 -4.75
N PHE A 250 13.01 -2.62 -4.44
CA PHE A 250 12.64 -3.69 -5.34
C PHE A 250 11.44 -4.45 -4.77
N ASP A 251 10.39 -4.55 -5.58
CA ASP A 251 9.24 -5.41 -5.32
C ASP A 251 9.44 -6.73 -6.07
N ILE A 252 9.55 -7.82 -5.32
CA ILE A 252 9.71 -9.19 -5.82
C ILE A 252 8.39 -9.90 -5.58
N ARG A 253 7.64 -10.18 -6.66
CA ARG A 253 6.33 -10.81 -6.58
C ARG A 253 6.38 -12.23 -7.12
N PHE A 254 5.81 -13.16 -6.37
CA PHE A 254 5.77 -14.58 -6.74
C PHE A 254 4.50 -14.91 -7.55
N GLU A 255 4.16 -13.98 -8.44
CA GLU A 255 3.09 -14.08 -9.41
C GLU A 255 3.66 -14.00 -10.82
N ASN A 256 3.17 -14.80 -11.73
CA ASN A 256 3.56 -14.76 -13.14
C ASN A 256 2.95 -13.54 -13.85
N ARG A 257 3.39 -12.32 -13.53
CA ARG A 257 2.87 -11.07 -14.10
C ARG A 257 3.36 -10.81 -15.52
N GLN A 258 4.45 -11.48 -15.94
CA GLN A 258 5.03 -11.34 -17.28
C GLN A 258 5.20 -9.88 -17.72
N TYR A 259 4.45 -9.47 -18.74
CA TYR A 259 4.54 -8.12 -19.34
C TYR A 259 4.04 -6.98 -18.42
N ALA A 260 3.37 -7.29 -17.33
CA ALA A 260 2.91 -6.31 -16.34
C ALA A 260 3.97 -6.00 -15.26
N SER A 261 5.20 -6.52 -15.39
CA SER A 261 6.35 -6.21 -14.53
C SER A 261 7.48 -5.57 -15.35
N MET A 262 8.41 -4.88 -14.69
CA MET A 262 9.60 -4.33 -15.35
C MET A 262 10.53 -5.41 -15.85
N ALA A 263 10.69 -6.49 -15.07
CA ALA A 263 11.45 -7.66 -15.43
C ALA A 263 10.81 -8.92 -14.85
N HIS A 264 11.07 -10.09 -15.45
CA HIS A 264 10.62 -11.37 -14.89
C HIS A 264 11.61 -12.48 -15.16
N VAL A 265 11.70 -13.43 -14.23
CA VAL A 265 12.48 -14.66 -14.37
C VAL A 265 11.58 -15.83 -13.99
N GLY A 266 11.08 -16.55 -14.99
CA GLY A 266 10.06 -17.56 -14.78
C GLY A 266 8.79 -16.96 -14.14
N PRO A 267 8.28 -17.51 -13.04
CA PRO A 267 7.10 -16.99 -12.35
C PRO A 267 7.37 -15.77 -11.45
N ILE A 268 8.65 -15.39 -11.26
CA ILE A 268 9.03 -14.28 -10.39
C ILE A 268 9.02 -12.99 -11.20
N SER A 269 8.29 -11.99 -10.72
CA SER A 269 8.23 -10.63 -11.27
C SER A 269 9.04 -9.67 -10.41
N LEU A 270 9.72 -8.72 -11.04
CA LEU A 270 10.57 -7.72 -10.39
C LEU A 270 10.16 -6.32 -10.86
N ASP A 271 9.86 -5.46 -9.91
CA ASP A 271 9.53 -4.06 -10.14
C ASP A 271 10.48 -3.16 -9.34
N LEU A 272 10.94 -2.08 -9.95
CA LEU A 272 11.89 -1.12 -9.37
C LEU A 272 11.18 0.19 -9.03
N HIS A 273 11.42 0.68 -7.85
CA HIS A 273 11.06 2.02 -7.40
C HIS A 273 12.34 2.81 -7.11
N SER A 274 12.38 4.06 -7.50
CA SER A 274 13.48 4.95 -7.15
C SER A 274 12.97 6.31 -6.74
N GLY A 275 13.64 6.93 -5.78
CA GLY A 275 13.23 8.21 -5.24
C GLY A 275 14.40 9.03 -4.70
N LEU A 276 14.18 10.33 -4.65
CA LEU A 276 15.09 11.30 -4.06
C LEU A 276 14.28 12.28 -3.22
N GLU A 277 14.56 12.36 -1.92
CA GLU A 277 14.06 13.41 -1.04
C GLU A 277 15.18 14.41 -0.73
N TYR A 278 14.91 15.71 -0.87
CA TYR A 278 15.73 16.77 -0.33
C TYR A 278 14.95 17.50 0.74
N GLN A 279 15.48 17.50 1.96
CA GLN A 279 14.89 18.16 3.11
C GLN A 279 15.74 19.36 3.54
N PHE A 280 15.17 20.56 3.44
CA PHE A 280 15.84 21.80 3.82
C PHE A 280 15.41 22.23 5.22
N LYS A 281 16.40 22.39 6.12
CA LYS A 281 16.24 22.86 7.51
C LYS A 281 15.12 22.15 8.29
N SER A 282 14.82 20.90 7.95
CA SER A 282 13.69 20.13 8.51
C SER A 282 12.31 20.82 8.39
N LEU A 283 12.18 21.82 7.52
CA LEU A 283 10.96 22.61 7.33
C LEU A 283 10.28 22.29 6.01
N VAL A 284 11.04 22.21 4.93
CA VAL A 284 10.52 21.98 3.57
C VAL A 284 11.20 20.74 3.00
N ALA A 285 10.43 19.91 2.31
CA ALA A 285 10.95 18.78 1.57
C ALA A 285 10.51 18.84 0.12
N LEU A 286 11.41 18.51 -0.80
CA LEU A 286 11.14 18.31 -2.22
C LEU A 286 11.46 16.86 -2.57
N ARG A 287 10.66 16.26 -3.44
CA ARG A 287 10.78 14.85 -3.81
C ARG A 287 10.62 14.65 -5.29
N LEU A 288 11.36 13.70 -5.80
CA LEU A 288 11.25 13.16 -7.16
C LEU A 288 11.26 11.65 -7.05
N GLY A 289 10.49 10.96 -7.89
CA GLY A 289 10.46 9.51 -7.87
C GLY A 289 10.03 8.92 -9.20
N TYR A 290 10.29 7.62 -9.34
CA TYR A 290 9.86 6.80 -10.45
C TYR A 290 9.32 5.49 -9.92
N SER A 291 8.09 5.13 -10.32
CA SER A 291 7.37 3.96 -9.80
C SER A 291 7.38 2.79 -10.79
N ASP A 292 6.97 1.62 -10.29
CA ASP A 292 6.81 0.37 -11.03
C ASP A 292 5.89 0.48 -12.25
N VAL A 293 4.85 1.30 -12.15
CA VAL A 293 3.91 1.56 -13.25
C VAL A 293 4.44 2.60 -14.26
N LYS A 294 5.75 2.84 -14.29
CA LYS A 294 6.42 3.79 -15.18
C LYS A 294 5.92 5.22 -15.03
N GLN A 295 5.58 5.62 -13.82
CA GLN A 295 5.18 6.98 -13.50
C GLN A 295 6.35 7.79 -12.97
N LEU A 296 6.50 9.02 -13.50
CA LEU A 296 7.29 10.05 -12.86
C LEU A 296 6.45 10.70 -11.77
N THR A 297 6.97 10.74 -10.55
CA THR A 297 6.31 11.35 -9.41
C THR A 297 7.09 12.55 -8.90
N MET A 298 6.39 13.54 -8.39
CA MET A 298 6.95 14.72 -7.74
C MET A 298 6.24 14.94 -6.43
N GLY A 299 6.94 15.47 -5.44
CA GLY A 299 6.34 15.77 -4.14
C GLY A 299 6.92 17.01 -3.49
N ALA A 300 6.10 17.63 -2.67
CA ALA A 300 6.51 18.71 -1.79
C ALA A 300 5.93 18.47 -0.41
N GLY A 301 6.70 18.81 0.63
CA GLY A 301 6.25 18.70 2.01
C GLY A 301 6.61 19.93 2.82
N VAL A 302 5.73 20.28 3.77
CA VAL A 302 5.98 21.35 4.76
C VAL A 302 5.79 20.75 6.14
N ARG A 303 6.79 20.91 6.99
CA ARG A 303 6.82 20.47 8.38
C ARG A 303 6.65 21.66 9.30
N LEU A 304 5.46 21.79 9.86
CA LEU A 304 5.12 22.74 10.90
C LEU A 304 5.23 22.04 12.28
N PRO A 305 5.35 22.78 13.37
CA PRO A 305 5.23 22.16 14.68
C PRO A 305 3.95 21.35 14.80
N LYS A 306 4.08 20.05 15.09
CA LYS A 306 2.99 19.07 15.23
C LYS A 306 2.18 18.73 13.96
N LEU A 307 2.42 19.38 12.81
CA LEU A 307 1.67 19.15 11.58
C LEU A 307 2.62 19.04 10.39
N ASN A 308 2.57 17.93 9.67
CA ASN A 308 3.21 17.76 8.37
C ASN A 308 2.13 17.73 7.29
N ILE A 309 2.36 18.46 6.21
CA ILE A 309 1.51 18.49 5.03
C ILE A 309 2.37 18.03 3.88
N ASP A 310 1.98 16.94 3.22
CA ASP A 310 2.68 16.41 2.07
C ASP A 310 1.72 16.35 0.87
N TYR A 311 2.21 16.83 -0.26
CA TYR A 311 1.56 16.76 -1.55
C TYR A 311 2.40 15.90 -2.49
N SER A 312 1.76 15.07 -3.29
CA SER A 312 2.41 14.38 -4.40
C SER A 312 1.59 14.45 -5.67
N PHE A 313 2.30 14.50 -6.76
CA PHE A 313 1.78 14.51 -8.12
C PHE A 313 2.39 13.34 -8.88
N ALA A 314 1.59 12.61 -9.62
CA ALA A 314 2.06 11.55 -10.51
C ALA A 314 1.52 11.75 -11.92
N LYS A 315 2.43 11.65 -12.90
CA LYS A 315 2.10 11.72 -14.32
C LYS A 315 2.32 10.35 -14.95
N PHE A 316 1.29 9.82 -15.59
CA PHE A 316 1.42 8.61 -16.39
C PHE A 316 2.23 8.91 -17.68
N ASP A 317 3.18 8.03 -17.98
CA ASP A 317 3.90 8.07 -19.25
C ASP A 317 3.04 7.44 -20.35
N GLY A 318 2.75 8.21 -21.40
CA GLY A 318 1.98 7.73 -22.53
C GLY A 318 0.69 8.53 -22.80
N THR A 319 -0.35 7.86 -23.21
CA THR A 319 -1.61 8.51 -23.64
C THR A 319 -2.32 9.14 -22.44
N ASN A 320 -2.67 10.44 -22.54
CA ASN A 320 -3.36 11.24 -21.52
C ASN A 320 -4.78 10.75 -21.12
N GLN A 321 -5.08 9.47 -21.30
CA GLN A 321 -6.44 8.92 -21.07
C GLN A 321 -6.75 8.64 -19.59
N LEU A 322 -5.72 8.44 -18.76
CA LEU A 322 -5.91 8.10 -17.34
C LEU A 322 -5.86 9.31 -16.39
N GLY A 323 -5.53 10.49 -16.92
CA GLY A 323 -5.38 11.71 -16.12
C GLY A 323 -4.12 11.72 -15.25
N ASN A 324 -3.92 12.84 -14.55
CA ASN A 324 -2.88 12.98 -13.53
C ASN A 324 -3.48 12.66 -12.16
N THR A 325 -2.65 12.19 -11.24
CA THR A 325 -3.08 11.90 -9.88
C THR A 325 -2.51 12.93 -8.92
N HIS A 326 -3.36 13.48 -8.04
CA HIS A 326 -3.03 14.48 -7.04
C HIS A 326 -3.36 13.94 -5.66
N ARG A 327 -2.37 13.89 -4.77
CA ARG A 327 -2.51 13.30 -3.43
C ARG A 327 -2.10 14.30 -2.38
N ILE A 328 -2.92 14.41 -1.35
CA ILE A 328 -2.65 15.25 -0.18
C ILE A 328 -2.69 14.37 1.05
N SER A 329 -1.67 14.47 1.89
CA SER A 329 -1.67 13.85 3.20
C SER A 329 -1.35 14.86 4.32
N LEU A 330 -2.03 14.68 5.43
CA LEU A 330 -1.86 15.45 6.66
C LEU A 330 -1.42 14.52 7.77
N MET A 331 -0.34 14.83 8.45
CA MET A 331 0.12 14.05 9.60
C MET A 331 0.29 14.96 10.82
N VAL A 332 -0.34 14.57 11.92
CA VAL A 332 -0.24 15.25 13.21
C VAL A 332 0.61 14.41 14.16
N THR A 333 1.61 15.05 14.80
CA THR A 333 2.45 14.45 15.84
C THR A 333 2.15 15.12 17.19
N LEU A 334 1.79 14.31 18.19
CA LEU A 334 1.49 14.82 19.53
C LEU A 334 2.79 14.99 20.35
N GLU A 335 3.58 16.02 20.02
CA GLU A 335 4.87 16.31 20.65
C GLU A 335 4.67 16.99 22.01
N THR A 336 4.31 16.19 23.01
CA THR A 336 4.27 16.63 24.41
C THR A 336 5.03 15.63 25.27
N GLU A 337 5.70 16.10 26.36
CA GLU A 337 6.49 15.22 27.24
C GLU A 337 5.65 14.07 27.83
N ARG A 338 4.35 14.28 28.04
CA ARG A 338 3.42 13.23 28.51
C ARG A 338 3.33 12.03 27.58
N PHE A 339 3.48 12.23 26.28
CA PHE A 339 3.30 11.20 25.24
C PHE A 339 4.61 10.76 24.59
N LYS A 340 5.74 11.32 25.05
CA LYS A 340 7.05 10.93 24.59
C LYS A 340 7.34 9.47 24.95
N ARG A 341 8.02 8.77 24.06
CA ARG A 341 8.53 7.42 24.35
C ARG A 341 9.36 7.48 25.63
N VAL A 342 9.08 6.56 26.54
CA VAL A 342 9.88 6.41 27.77
C VAL A 342 11.27 5.94 27.36
N GLY A 343 12.30 6.76 27.60
CA GLY A 343 13.69 6.35 27.40
C GLY A 343 14.08 5.24 28.36
N GLU A 344 14.99 4.38 27.97
CA GLU A 344 15.74 3.57 28.92
C GLU A 344 16.53 4.55 29.79
N LEU A 345 16.34 4.46 31.13
CA LEU A 345 17.12 5.18 32.12
C LEU A 345 18.54 4.60 32.21
#